data_e2dedd010157182cdc4290a344c57f47
#
_entry.id   e2dedd010157182cdc4290a344c57f47
#
_cell.length_a   1.000
_cell.length_b   1.000
_cell.length_c   1.000
_cell.angle_alpha   90.00
_cell.angle_beta   90.00
_cell.angle_gamma   90.00
#
_symmetry.space_group_name_H-M   'P 1'
#
loop_
_entity.id
_entity.type
_entity.pdbx_description
1 polymer ?
#
loop_
_entity_poly.entity_id
_entity_poly.type
_entity_poly.pdbx_seq_one_letter_code
_entity_poly.pdbx_strand_id
1 'polypeptide(L)'
;MSNVLVMFQADTEHTEQMALAVGVGAVEAEASIRLRRLAAPGAVEVAHKGYGKLQKADLLWANTIVVGLESATPNAEELGGLLSLLSEVDPGELNGKQAWTFSPQGLTASRSEAQIFVESALRVTGMVVLPMEILGPRNGDSLLSQMNEAGRLSGRINNSK
;
A
#
# COMPACT_ATOMS: atom_id res chain seq x y z
N MET A 1 -11.34 -6.86 14.03
CA MET A 1 -10.85 -7.32 12.72
C MET A 1 -10.15 -6.18 12.00
N SER A 2 -9.00 -6.46 11.42
CA SER A 2 -8.24 -5.44 10.71
C SER A 2 -8.70 -5.26 9.28
N ASN A 3 -8.61 -4.05 8.80
CA ASN A 3 -8.90 -3.71 7.41
C ASN A 3 -7.62 -3.23 6.76
N VAL A 4 -7.18 -3.91 5.72
CA VAL A 4 -5.95 -3.58 5.00
C VAL A 4 -6.30 -3.13 3.58
N LEU A 5 -5.90 -1.91 3.26
CA LEU A 5 -6.06 -1.35 1.92
C LEU A 5 -4.72 -1.45 1.21
N VAL A 6 -4.69 -2.11 0.07
CA VAL A 6 -3.49 -2.18 -0.77
C VAL A 6 -3.78 -1.42 -2.05
N MET A 7 -3.04 -0.35 -2.26
CA MET A 7 -3.11 0.40 -3.51
C MET A 7 -1.76 0.30 -4.23
N PHE A 8 -1.79 0.22 -5.54
CA PHE A 8 -0.55 -0.05 -6.28
C PHE A 8 -0.63 0.44 -7.72
N GLN A 9 0.56 0.78 -8.25
CA GLN A 9 0.72 1.04 -9.67
C GLN A 9 0.76 -0.31 -10.38
N ALA A 10 -0.06 -0.49 -11.39
CA ALA A 10 -0.21 -1.79 -12.05
C ALA A 10 0.22 -1.75 -13.52
N ASP A 11 1.39 -1.12 -13.76
CA ASP A 11 1.92 -1.02 -15.12
C ASP A 11 2.57 -2.33 -15.58
N THR A 12 2.98 -3.19 -14.63
CA THR A 12 3.51 -4.52 -14.93
C THR A 12 2.88 -5.54 -13.99
N GLU A 13 2.94 -6.81 -14.40
CA GLU A 13 2.43 -7.90 -13.58
C GLU A 13 3.24 -8.10 -12.30
N HIS A 14 4.51 -7.72 -12.32
CA HIS A 14 5.39 -7.91 -11.17
C HIS A 14 4.87 -7.18 -9.93
N THR A 15 4.58 -5.90 -10.06
CA THR A 15 4.05 -5.10 -8.95
C THR A 15 2.69 -5.60 -8.52
N GLU A 16 1.86 -5.98 -9.48
CA GLU A 16 0.55 -6.55 -9.18
C GLU A 16 0.67 -7.83 -8.35
N GLN A 17 1.57 -8.73 -8.74
CA GLN A 17 1.77 -9.98 -7.99
C GLN A 17 2.25 -9.71 -6.56
N MET A 18 3.11 -8.71 -6.39
CA MET A 18 3.57 -8.32 -5.06
C MET A 18 2.40 -7.81 -4.20
N ALA A 19 1.54 -6.97 -4.79
CA ALA A 19 0.36 -6.47 -4.09
C ALA A 19 -0.60 -7.59 -3.71
N LEU A 20 -0.80 -8.55 -4.62
CA LEU A 20 -1.65 -9.70 -4.33
C LEU A 20 -1.08 -10.56 -3.22
N ALA A 21 0.25 -10.72 -3.17
CA ALA A 21 0.90 -11.48 -2.10
C ALA A 21 0.67 -10.82 -0.73
N VAL A 22 0.71 -9.49 -0.68
CA VAL A 22 0.37 -8.74 0.54
C VAL A 22 -1.07 -9.04 0.94
N GLY A 23 -1.98 -8.97 -0.01
CA GLY A 23 -3.41 -9.24 0.25
C GLY A 23 -3.65 -10.64 0.78
N VAL A 24 -3.01 -11.64 0.17
CA VAL A 24 -3.14 -13.02 0.61
C VAL A 24 -2.65 -13.18 2.05
N GLY A 25 -1.49 -12.58 2.36
CA GLY A 25 -0.95 -12.65 3.72
C GLY A 25 -1.88 -12.02 4.74
N ALA A 26 -2.46 -10.87 4.41
CA ALA A 26 -3.40 -10.21 5.31
C ALA A 26 -4.65 -11.06 5.55
N VAL A 27 -5.20 -11.68 4.50
CA VAL A 27 -6.36 -12.56 4.63
C VAL A 27 -6.02 -13.78 5.47
N GLU A 28 -4.83 -14.33 5.32
CA GLU A 28 -4.37 -15.45 6.14
C GLU A 28 -4.27 -15.06 7.62
N ALA A 29 -4.07 -13.78 7.90
CA ALA A 29 -4.08 -13.25 9.27
C ALA A 29 -5.47 -12.76 9.68
N GLU A 30 -6.51 -13.17 8.95
CA GLU A 30 -7.91 -12.87 9.23
C GLU A 30 -8.29 -11.40 9.06
N ALA A 31 -7.55 -10.65 8.25
CA ALA A 31 -7.91 -9.28 7.92
C ALA A 31 -8.84 -9.24 6.71
N SER A 32 -9.62 -8.17 6.61
CA SER A 32 -10.36 -7.85 5.40
C SER A 32 -9.45 -7.01 4.51
N ILE A 33 -9.54 -7.18 3.20
CA ILE A 33 -8.70 -6.45 2.27
C ILE A 33 -9.51 -5.75 1.19
N ARG A 34 -8.95 -4.65 0.70
CA ARG A 34 -9.39 -4.00 -0.54
C ARG A 34 -8.15 -3.74 -1.38
N LEU A 35 -8.26 -4.04 -2.67
CA LEU A 35 -7.19 -3.78 -3.63
C LEU A 35 -7.64 -2.66 -4.57
N ARG A 36 -6.81 -1.64 -4.73
CA ARG A 36 -7.12 -0.51 -5.60
C ARG A 36 -5.93 -0.20 -6.50
N ARG A 37 -6.22 0.19 -7.73
CA ARG A 37 -5.17 0.55 -8.67
C ARG A 37 -4.93 2.06 -8.65
N LEU A 38 -3.66 2.45 -8.61
CA LEU A 38 -3.25 3.84 -8.79
C LEU A 38 -3.01 4.03 -10.29
N ALA A 39 -3.83 4.83 -10.92
CA ALA A 39 -3.75 5.04 -12.36
C ALA A 39 -3.95 6.52 -12.71
N ALA A 40 -3.40 6.92 -13.85
CA ALA A 40 -3.60 8.26 -14.36
C ALA A 40 -5.08 8.45 -14.71
N PRO A 41 -5.61 9.69 -14.60
CA PRO A 41 -6.97 9.96 -15.03
C PRO A 41 -7.18 9.56 -16.49
N GLY A 42 -8.26 8.83 -16.77
CA GLY A 42 -8.56 8.38 -18.12
C GLY A 42 -7.80 7.16 -18.58
N ALA A 43 -6.96 6.57 -17.71
CA ALA A 43 -6.27 5.33 -18.05
C ALA A 43 -7.27 4.21 -18.26
N VAL A 44 -7.03 3.39 -19.29
CA VAL A 44 -7.87 2.23 -19.55
C VAL A 44 -7.56 1.18 -18.48
N GLU A 45 -8.61 0.59 -17.90
CA GLU A 45 -8.41 -0.48 -16.95
C GLU A 45 -7.71 -1.65 -17.65
N VAL A 46 -6.73 -2.21 -16.96
CA VAL A 46 -6.04 -3.39 -17.47
C VAL A 46 -7.05 -4.53 -17.49
N ALA A 47 -7.27 -5.05 -18.69
CA ALA A 47 -8.30 -6.03 -19.01
C ALA A 47 -8.59 -7.03 -17.89
N HIS A 48 -9.85 -7.19 -17.57
CA HIS A 48 -10.41 -8.21 -16.67
C HIS A 48 -10.13 -8.07 -15.17
N LYS A 49 -9.24 -7.21 -14.72
CA LYS A 49 -8.83 -7.29 -13.33
C LYS A 49 -9.70 -6.50 -12.35
N GLY A 50 -10.40 -5.51 -12.83
CA GLY A 50 -11.45 -4.88 -12.04
C GLY A 50 -11.09 -4.39 -10.64
N TYR A 51 -9.85 -3.98 -10.43
CA TYR A 51 -9.48 -3.38 -9.16
C TYR A 51 -10.14 -2.01 -9.07
N GLY A 52 -11.04 -1.72 -8.35
CA GLY A 52 -11.74 -0.44 -8.34
C GLY A 52 -10.79 0.75 -8.23
N LYS A 53 -11.33 1.91 -8.54
CA LYS A 53 -10.62 3.18 -8.38
C LYS A 53 -10.58 3.54 -6.89
N LEU A 54 -9.46 4.05 -6.43
CA LEU A 54 -9.31 4.48 -5.06
C LEU A 54 -10.32 5.59 -4.72
N GLN A 55 -10.99 5.45 -3.59
CA GLN A 55 -11.97 6.42 -3.11
C GLN A 55 -11.68 6.80 -1.67
N LYS A 56 -12.21 7.96 -1.26
CA LYS A 56 -12.05 8.44 0.12
C LYS A 56 -12.52 7.41 1.14
N ALA A 57 -13.63 6.73 0.85
CA ALA A 57 -14.17 5.71 1.75
C ALA A 57 -13.16 4.59 2.02
N ASP A 58 -12.31 4.26 1.04
CA ASP A 58 -11.29 3.23 1.23
C ASP A 58 -10.28 3.66 2.29
N LEU A 59 -9.86 4.92 2.24
CA LEU A 59 -8.90 5.46 3.21
C LEU A 59 -9.48 5.45 4.62
N LEU A 60 -10.74 5.81 4.76
CA LEU A 60 -11.40 5.85 6.06
C LEU A 60 -11.66 4.45 6.61
N TRP A 61 -11.93 3.50 5.74
CA TRP A 61 -12.19 2.12 6.10
C TRP A 61 -10.94 1.41 6.64
N ALA A 62 -9.77 1.73 6.10
CA ALA A 62 -8.54 0.99 6.38
C ALA A 62 -7.98 1.28 7.77
N ASN A 63 -7.38 0.28 8.39
CA ASN A 63 -6.53 0.43 9.57
C ASN A 63 -5.07 0.52 9.15
N THR A 64 -4.71 -0.21 8.10
CA THR A 64 -3.37 -0.20 7.52
C THR A 64 -3.48 0.06 6.01
N ILE A 65 -2.63 0.94 5.53
CA ILE A 65 -2.59 1.31 4.11
C ILE A 65 -1.23 0.91 3.55
N VAL A 66 -1.26 0.14 2.46
CA VAL A 66 -0.04 -0.31 1.78
C VAL A 66 -0.02 0.30 0.39
N VAL A 67 1.11 0.88 -0.01
CA VAL A 67 1.24 1.50 -1.33
C VAL A 67 2.37 0.86 -2.10
N GLY A 68 2.05 0.23 -3.23
CA GLY A 68 3.04 -0.35 -4.13
C GLY A 68 3.41 0.65 -5.23
N LEU A 69 4.68 1.00 -5.30
CA LEU A 69 5.19 2.04 -6.20
C LEU A 69 6.17 1.44 -7.19
N GLU A 70 5.73 1.28 -8.43
CA GLU A 70 6.54 0.68 -9.48
C GLU A 70 7.61 1.63 -9.99
N SER A 71 7.26 2.91 -10.20
CA SER A 71 8.21 3.91 -10.66
C SER A 71 9.12 4.35 -9.53
N ALA A 72 10.41 4.47 -9.81
CA ALA A 72 11.37 4.94 -8.81
C ALA A 72 11.19 6.43 -8.50
N THR A 73 10.70 7.20 -9.47
CA THR A 73 10.40 8.62 -9.28
C THR A 73 8.90 8.82 -9.17
N PRO A 74 8.45 9.86 -8.42
CA PRO A 74 7.01 10.10 -8.29
C PRO A 74 6.38 10.36 -9.66
N ASN A 75 5.28 9.65 -9.93
CA ASN A 75 4.50 9.87 -11.14
C ASN A 75 3.28 10.72 -10.76
N ALA A 76 3.34 12.02 -11.10
CA ALA A 76 2.32 12.97 -10.68
C ALA A 76 0.92 12.59 -11.17
N GLU A 77 0.81 12.00 -12.35
CA GLU A 77 -0.50 11.64 -12.88
C GLU A 77 -1.10 10.46 -12.12
N GLU A 78 -0.31 9.43 -11.88
CA GLU A 78 -0.80 8.24 -11.18
C GLU A 78 -1.00 8.48 -9.68
N LEU A 79 -0.20 9.32 -9.08
CA LEU A 79 -0.32 9.64 -7.66
C LEU A 79 -1.32 10.77 -7.38
N GLY A 80 -1.71 11.51 -8.41
CA GLY A 80 -2.61 12.65 -8.24
C GLY A 80 -3.91 12.31 -7.53
N GLY A 81 -4.51 11.17 -7.85
CA GLY A 81 -5.74 10.73 -7.22
C GLY A 81 -5.58 10.51 -5.72
N LEU A 82 -4.48 9.83 -5.34
CA LEU A 82 -4.18 9.61 -3.93
C LEU A 82 -3.95 10.92 -3.20
N LEU A 83 -3.14 11.80 -3.77
CA LEU A 83 -2.82 13.09 -3.14
C LEU A 83 -4.06 13.95 -2.98
N SER A 84 -4.95 13.98 -3.97
CA SER A 84 -6.22 14.69 -3.87
C SER A 84 -7.07 14.17 -2.74
N LEU A 85 -7.18 12.84 -2.63
CA LEU A 85 -7.98 12.24 -1.57
C LEU A 85 -7.40 12.52 -0.19
N LEU A 86 -6.07 12.49 -0.05
CA LEU A 86 -5.43 12.82 1.22
C LEU A 86 -5.72 14.26 1.64
N SER A 87 -5.84 15.17 0.68
CA SER A 87 -6.18 16.57 0.99
C SER A 87 -7.66 16.76 1.30
N GLU A 88 -8.52 15.83 0.91
CA GLU A 88 -9.96 15.92 1.15
C GLU A 88 -10.40 15.36 2.50
N VAL A 89 -9.58 14.53 3.14
CA VAL A 89 -9.94 13.99 4.45
C VAL A 89 -9.81 15.08 5.51
N ASP A 90 -10.69 15.01 6.50
CA ASP A 90 -10.64 15.99 7.60
C ASP A 90 -9.42 15.75 8.47
N PRO A 91 -8.89 16.82 9.08
CA PRO A 91 -7.76 16.66 10.00
C PRO A 91 -8.08 15.65 11.09
N GLY A 92 -7.17 14.71 11.29
CA GLY A 92 -7.32 13.70 12.32
C GLY A 92 -8.00 12.41 11.90
N GLU A 93 -8.71 12.38 10.76
CA GLU A 93 -9.41 11.17 10.34
C GLU A 93 -8.46 9.99 10.06
N LEU A 94 -7.25 10.27 9.61
CA LEU A 94 -6.26 9.24 9.33
C LEU A 94 -5.21 9.11 10.42
N ASN A 95 -5.35 9.89 11.47
CA ASN A 95 -4.37 9.95 12.55
C ASN A 95 -4.19 8.59 13.22
N GLY A 96 -2.96 8.13 13.34
CA GLY A 96 -2.64 6.87 14.00
C GLY A 96 -2.79 5.62 13.15
N LYS A 97 -3.38 5.73 11.96
CA LYS A 97 -3.43 4.59 11.05
C LYS A 97 -2.03 4.26 10.59
N GLN A 98 -1.78 2.98 10.31
CA GLN A 98 -0.46 2.52 9.89
C GLN A 98 -0.34 2.48 8.38
N ALA A 99 0.87 2.70 7.89
CA ALA A 99 1.12 2.66 6.45
C ALA A 99 2.54 2.18 6.17
N TRP A 100 2.72 1.57 5.01
CA TRP A 100 4.05 1.26 4.51
C TRP A 100 4.00 1.17 2.99
N THR A 101 5.18 1.20 2.37
CA THR A 101 5.30 1.20 0.92
C THR A 101 6.27 0.11 0.48
N PHE A 102 6.14 -0.31 -0.77
CA PHE A 102 7.12 -1.22 -1.37
C PHE A 102 7.43 -0.80 -2.80
N SER A 103 8.57 -1.26 -3.30
CA SER A 103 8.99 -1.07 -4.68
C SER A 103 9.14 -2.43 -5.36
N PRO A 104 9.42 -2.48 -6.67
CA PRO A 104 9.65 -3.77 -7.32
C PRO A 104 10.80 -4.59 -6.74
N GLN A 105 11.70 -3.95 -5.98
CA GLN A 105 12.77 -4.66 -5.29
C GLN A 105 12.35 -5.22 -3.93
N GLY A 106 11.11 -5.00 -3.54
CA GLY A 106 10.58 -5.54 -2.29
C GLY A 106 10.79 -4.63 -1.10
N LEU A 107 11.18 -5.23 0.03
CA LEU A 107 11.37 -4.52 1.30
C LEU A 107 12.85 -4.35 1.62
N THR A 108 13.65 -4.04 0.63
CA THR A 108 15.07 -3.82 0.82
C THR A 108 15.36 -2.43 1.39
N ALA A 109 16.59 -2.24 1.84
CA ALA A 109 16.97 -1.08 2.61
C ALA A 109 16.84 0.27 1.91
N SER A 110 17.00 0.32 0.60
CA SER A 110 16.94 1.59 -0.14
C SER A 110 15.53 1.92 -0.60
N ARG A 111 14.99 3.01 -0.10
CA ARG A 111 13.71 3.51 -0.57
C ARG A 111 13.90 4.35 -1.83
N SER A 112 12.99 4.20 -2.79
CA SER A 112 12.97 5.03 -3.98
C SER A 112 12.49 6.45 -3.65
N GLU A 113 12.74 7.40 -4.54
CA GLU A 113 12.20 8.75 -4.39
C GLU A 113 10.68 8.73 -4.27
N ALA A 114 10.03 7.88 -5.06
CA ALA A 114 8.58 7.74 -5.01
C ALA A 114 8.10 7.27 -3.64
N GLN A 115 8.80 6.31 -3.04
CA GLN A 115 8.45 5.85 -1.70
C GLN A 115 8.61 6.96 -0.67
N ILE A 116 9.70 7.69 -0.72
CA ILE A 116 9.95 8.79 0.20
C ILE A 116 8.87 9.87 0.06
N PHE A 117 8.52 10.20 -1.16
CA PHE A 117 7.50 11.19 -1.46
C PHE A 117 6.14 10.80 -0.88
N VAL A 118 5.70 9.57 -1.16
CA VAL A 118 4.40 9.07 -0.69
C VAL A 118 4.39 8.94 0.84
N GLU A 119 5.46 8.40 1.42
CA GLU A 119 5.55 8.28 2.88
C GLU A 119 5.45 9.64 3.56
N SER A 120 6.08 10.67 2.98
CA SER A 120 5.99 12.02 3.53
C SER A 120 4.55 12.54 3.48
N ALA A 121 3.85 12.29 2.38
CA ALA A 121 2.45 12.71 2.24
C ALA A 121 1.56 12.00 3.27
N LEU A 122 1.81 10.72 3.51
CA LEU A 122 1.04 9.96 4.50
C LEU A 122 1.31 10.46 5.91
N ARG A 123 2.56 10.79 6.23
CA ARG A 123 2.91 11.33 7.55
C ARG A 123 2.24 12.67 7.83
N VAL A 124 2.07 13.50 6.80
CA VAL A 124 1.40 14.80 6.96
C VAL A 124 -0.03 14.63 7.46
N THR A 125 -0.68 13.52 7.12
CA THR A 125 -2.05 13.24 7.59
C THR A 125 -2.09 12.66 9.00
N GLY A 126 -0.94 12.41 9.62
CA GLY A 126 -0.88 11.82 10.95
C GLY A 126 -0.72 10.31 10.96
N MET A 127 -0.55 9.69 9.80
CA MET A 127 -0.32 8.25 9.75
C MET A 127 1.07 7.89 10.26
N VAL A 128 1.18 6.69 10.82
CA VAL A 128 2.44 6.12 11.28
C VAL A 128 3.00 5.25 10.17
N VAL A 129 4.11 5.67 9.57
CA VAL A 129 4.77 4.89 8.53
C VAL A 129 5.68 3.87 9.19
N LEU A 130 5.42 2.59 8.92
CA LEU A 130 6.17 1.50 9.52
C LEU A 130 7.58 1.40 8.93
N PRO A 131 8.60 1.23 9.77
CA PRO A 131 9.97 1.09 9.27
C PRO A 131 10.21 -0.29 8.66
N MET A 132 11.18 -0.36 7.76
CA MET A 132 11.56 -1.61 7.11
C MET A 132 12.00 -2.69 8.10
N GLU A 133 12.55 -2.29 9.23
CA GLU A 133 13.01 -3.24 10.24
C GLU A 133 11.89 -4.10 10.82
N ILE A 134 10.68 -3.54 10.87
CA ILE A 134 9.51 -4.29 11.34
C ILE A 134 9.01 -5.26 10.27
N LEU A 135 9.03 -4.80 9.00
CA LEU A 135 8.51 -5.56 7.87
C LEU A 135 9.58 -6.40 7.19
N GLY A 136 10.82 -6.18 7.56
CA GLY A 136 12.01 -6.55 6.84
C GLY A 136 12.08 -7.97 6.32
N PRO A 137 12.75 -8.14 5.18
CA PRO A 137 12.90 -9.45 4.58
C PRO A 137 13.81 -10.34 5.40
N ARG A 138 13.53 -11.63 5.33
CA ARG A 138 14.43 -12.63 5.91
C ARG A 138 15.37 -13.12 4.81
N ASN A 139 16.58 -13.41 5.18
CA ASN A 139 17.56 -13.93 4.22
C ASN A 139 17.02 -15.20 3.55
N GLY A 140 17.14 -15.23 2.24
CA GLY A 140 16.73 -16.38 1.45
C GLY A 140 15.27 -16.40 1.00
N ASP A 141 14.45 -15.48 1.50
CA ASP A 141 13.05 -15.42 1.08
C ASP A 141 12.92 -14.81 -0.30
N SER A 142 12.00 -15.35 -1.11
CA SER A 142 11.64 -14.74 -2.38
C SER A 142 10.88 -13.43 -2.14
N LEU A 143 10.80 -12.58 -3.16
CA LEU A 143 10.04 -11.33 -3.05
C LEU A 143 8.59 -11.57 -2.68
N LEU A 144 7.94 -12.54 -3.31
CA LEU A 144 6.54 -12.83 -3.03
C LEU A 144 6.34 -13.34 -1.62
N SER A 145 7.28 -14.14 -1.13
CA SER A 145 7.26 -14.61 0.24
C SER A 145 7.41 -13.47 1.24
N GLN A 146 8.30 -12.52 0.96
CA GLN A 146 8.47 -11.32 1.78
C GLN A 146 7.19 -10.48 1.83
N MET A 147 6.54 -10.31 0.67
CA MET A 147 5.31 -9.55 0.59
C MET A 147 4.18 -10.23 1.35
N ASN A 148 4.09 -11.55 1.23
CA ASN A 148 3.08 -12.33 1.96
C ASN A 148 3.26 -12.17 3.47
N GLU A 149 4.49 -12.28 3.97
CA GLU A 149 4.76 -12.13 5.39
C GLU A 149 4.48 -10.72 5.89
N ALA A 150 4.82 -9.70 5.09
CA ALA A 150 4.50 -8.32 5.43
C ALA A 150 2.98 -8.10 5.50
N GLY A 151 2.23 -8.76 4.60
CA GLY A 151 0.78 -8.74 4.64
C GLY A 151 0.21 -9.38 5.89
N ARG A 152 0.75 -10.52 6.30
CA ARG A 152 0.34 -11.17 7.55
C ARG A 152 0.59 -10.27 8.74
N LEU A 153 1.75 -9.64 8.77
CA LEU A 153 2.11 -8.74 9.86
C LEU A 153 1.15 -7.54 9.90
N SER A 154 0.82 -6.98 8.75
CA SER A 154 -0.12 -5.87 8.67
C SER A 154 -1.50 -6.26 9.20
N GLY A 155 -1.96 -7.47 8.89
CA GLY A 155 -3.24 -7.97 9.41
C GLY A 155 -3.22 -8.18 10.91
N ARG A 156 -2.09 -8.65 11.46
CA ARG A 156 -1.97 -8.94 12.90
C ARG A 156 -1.83 -7.70 13.77
N ILE A 157 -1.11 -6.69 13.29
CA ILE A 157 -0.83 -5.49 14.08
C ILE A 157 -2.10 -4.88 14.67
N ASN A 158 -3.16 -4.82 13.88
CA ASN A 158 -4.41 -4.21 14.31
C ASN A 158 -5.32 -5.18 15.03
N ASN A 159 -4.99 -6.47 15.05
CA ASN A 159 -5.77 -7.49 15.75
C ASN A 159 -5.21 -7.81 17.14
N SER A 160 -4.09 -7.21 17.50
CA SER A 160 -3.38 -7.50 18.75
C SER A 160 -3.84 -6.68 19.95
N LYS A 161 -4.99 -6.13 19.89
CA LYS A 161 -5.48 -5.27 20.98
C LYS A 161 -6.16 -6.05 22.05
#